data_bf7dc398f3da5bacc9e8e43226c8fc2a
#
_entry.id   bf7dc398f3da5bacc9e8e43226c8fc2a
#
_cell.length_a   1.000
_cell.length_b   1.000
_cell.length_c   1.000
_cell.angle_alpha   90.00
_cell.angle_beta   90.00
_cell.angle_gamma   90.00
#
_symmetry.space_group_name_H-M   'P 1'
#
loop_
_entity.id
_entity.type
_entity.pdbx_description
1 polymer ?
#
loop_
_entity_poly.entity_id
_entity_poly.type
_entity_poly.pdbx_seq_one_letter_code
_entity_poly.pdbx_strand_id
1 'polypeptide(L)'
;MENIQLSVSDYVALTNQTLEYAFNSVTIVGEVSEFKVNQGKWVNFKLKDAEASVSFFMSVFQMRVPIEDGMKLMVVASPKLSTKGYFSLTVRSYKPVGEGSIKKGFELLKAKLEAEGLFAPARKRALPRVPAYVG
;
A
#
# COMPACT_ATOMS: atom_id res chain seq x y z
N MET A 1 -36.46 -3.42 10.23
CA MET A 1 -35.42 -3.20 11.22
C MET A 1 -35.62 -1.88 11.93
N GLU A 2 -35.50 -1.89 13.22
CA GLU A 2 -35.68 -0.70 14.01
C GLU A 2 -34.43 0.21 13.91
N ASN A 3 -34.68 1.50 14.05
CA ASN A 3 -33.59 2.45 14.07
C ASN A 3 -32.85 2.35 15.39
N ILE A 4 -31.54 2.37 15.30
CA ILE A 4 -30.67 2.37 16.47
C ILE A 4 -30.15 3.79 16.65
N GLN A 5 -30.23 4.27 17.86
CA GLN A 5 -29.68 5.60 18.17
C GLN A 5 -28.30 5.43 18.76
N LEU A 6 -27.31 6.01 18.11
CA LEU A 6 -25.91 5.88 18.52
C LEU A 6 -25.24 7.26 18.54
N SER A 7 -24.22 7.41 19.39
CA SER A 7 -23.34 8.56 19.28
C SER A 7 -22.46 8.39 18.03
N VAL A 8 -21.83 9.47 17.60
CA VAL A 8 -20.96 9.40 16.44
C VAL A 8 -19.81 8.41 16.66
N SER A 9 -19.19 8.44 17.82
CA SER A 9 -18.09 7.51 18.11
C SER A 9 -18.57 6.07 18.20
N ASP A 10 -19.78 5.85 18.73
CA ASP A 10 -20.35 4.50 18.76
C ASP A 10 -20.66 4.00 17.35
N TYR A 11 -21.12 4.88 16.48
CA TYR A 11 -21.38 4.52 15.09
C TYR A 11 -20.10 4.09 14.38
N VAL A 12 -19.02 4.86 14.56
CA VAL A 12 -17.73 4.53 13.96
C VAL A 12 -17.23 3.18 14.48
N ALA A 13 -17.33 2.97 15.79
CA ALA A 13 -16.87 1.72 16.39
C ALA A 13 -17.69 0.53 15.88
N LEU A 14 -18.99 0.67 15.81
CA LEU A 14 -19.87 -0.40 15.34
C LEU A 14 -19.63 -0.69 13.87
N THR A 15 -19.42 0.34 13.06
CA THR A 15 -19.14 0.17 11.64
C THR A 15 -17.84 -0.62 11.44
N ASN A 16 -16.78 -0.25 12.16
CA ASN A 16 -15.52 -0.97 12.07
C ASN A 16 -15.63 -2.40 12.54
N GLN A 17 -16.38 -2.63 13.62
CA GLN A 17 -16.61 -3.98 14.13
C GLN A 17 -17.37 -4.84 13.12
N THR A 18 -18.35 -4.26 12.46
CA THR A 18 -19.13 -4.94 11.45
C THR A 18 -18.28 -5.28 10.23
N LEU A 19 -17.45 -4.34 9.79
CA LEU A 19 -16.53 -4.56 8.67
C LEU A 19 -15.56 -5.68 8.99
N GLU A 20 -14.99 -5.66 10.18
CA GLU A 20 -14.04 -6.69 10.62
C GLU A 20 -14.69 -8.07 10.68
N TYR A 21 -15.94 -8.13 11.11
CA TYR A 21 -16.69 -9.37 11.15
C TYR A 21 -16.98 -9.90 9.74
N ALA A 22 -17.38 -9.00 8.84
CA ALA A 22 -17.76 -9.39 7.48
C ALA A 22 -16.55 -9.81 6.66
N PHE A 23 -15.47 -9.03 6.70
CA PHE A 23 -14.22 -9.37 6.02
C PHE A 23 -13.07 -8.62 6.68
N ASN A 24 -12.24 -9.37 7.37
CA ASN A 24 -11.09 -8.81 8.06
C ASN A 24 -10.07 -8.26 7.06
N SER A 25 -9.92 -8.92 5.93
CA SER A 25 -9.10 -8.41 4.83
C SER A 25 -9.70 -8.82 3.51
N VAL A 26 -9.43 -8.04 2.49
CA VAL A 26 -9.89 -8.30 1.13
C VAL A 26 -8.73 -8.11 0.17
N THR A 27 -8.82 -8.77 -0.98
CA THR A 27 -7.86 -8.60 -2.05
C THR A 27 -8.56 -7.86 -3.17
N ILE A 28 -7.98 -6.72 -3.56
CA ILE A 28 -8.57 -5.86 -4.58
C ILE A 28 -7.54 -5.65 -5.69
N VAL A 29 -7.99 -5.74 -6.93
CA VAL A 29 -7.16 -5.52 -8.11
C VAL A 29 -7.68 -4.30 -8.84
N GLY A 30 -6.78 -3.39 -9.20
CA GLY A 30 -7.17 -2.20 -9.94
C GLY A 30 -5.96 -1.41 -10.39
N GLU A 31 -6.24 -0.31 -11.05
CA GLU A 31 -5.21 0.58 -11.55
C GLU A 31 -4.97 1.73 -10.57
N VAL A 32 -3.71 2.01 -10.29
CA VAL A 32 -3.33 3.07 -9.35
C VAL A 32 -3.63 4.45 -9.92
N SER A 33 -4.23 5.30 -9.10
CA SER A 33 -4.42 6.70 -9.43
C SER A 33 -4.23 7.53 -8.16
N GLU A 34 -3.92 8.81 -8.33
CA GLU A 34 -3.76 9.76 -7.24
C GLU A 34 -2.78 9.29 -6.16
N PHE A 35 -1.68 8.69 -6.60
CA PHE A 35 -0.64 8.27 -5.67
C PHE A 35 0.04 9.49 -5.06
N LYS A 36 0.14 9.50 -3.73
CA LYS A 36 0.76 10.60 -2.98
C LYS A 36 1.52 10.07 -1.78
N VAL A 37 2.62 10.74 -1.45
CA VAL A 37 3.32 10.51 -0.19
C VAL A 37 3.20 11.80 0.62
N ASN A 38 2.58 11.71 1.79
CA ASN A 38 2.36 12.86 2.66
C ASN A 38 3.38 12.90 3.78
N GLN A 39 4.06 14.04 3.92
CA GLN A 39 5.01 14.29 4.99
C GLN A 39 6.15 13.24 5.04
N GLY A 40 6.39 12.56 3.94
CA GLY A 40 7.42 11.51 3.89
C GLY A 40 7.11 10.29 4.74
N LYS A 41 5.90 10.16 5.28
CA LYS A 41 5.53 9.07 6.17
C LYS A 41 4.39 8.22 5.66
N TRP A 42 3.42 8.83 5.01
CA TRP A 42 2.16 8.17 4.67
C TRP A 42 1.96 8.12 3.17
N VAL A 43 1.57 6.95 2.71
CA VAL A 43 1.27 6.74 1.30
C VAL A 43 -0.24 6.62 1.15
N ASN A 44 -0.79 7.39 0.22
CA ASN A 44 -2.20 7.34 -0.14
C ASN A 44 -2.32 7.14 -1.64
N PHE A 45 -3.19 6.26 -2.05
CA PHE A 45 -3.49 6.07 -3.46
C PHE A 45 -4.88 5.50 -3.61
N LYS A 46 -5.37 5.49 -4.83
CA LYS A 46 -6.63 4.86 -5.16
C LYS A 46 -6.40 3.75 -6.16
N LEU A 47 -7.19 2.70 -6.05
CA LEU A 47 -7.31 1.73 -7.13
C LEU A 47 -8.65 1.96 -7.79
N LYS A 48 -8.65 1.94 -9.10
CA LYS A 48 -9.86 2.17 -9.88
C LYS A 48 -10.04 1.11 -10.94
N ASP A 49 -11.28 0.93 -11.35
CA ASP A 49 -11.62 0.19 -12.56
C ASP A 49 -12.56 1.06 -13.38
N ALA A 50 -13.27 0.48 -14.33
CA ALA A 50 -14.14 1.26 -15.21
C ALA A 50 -15.32 1.93 -14.50
N GLU A 51 -15.68 1.46 -13.32
CA GLU A 51 -16.90 1.88 -12.63
C GLU A 51 -16.71 2.48 -11.26
N ALA A 52 -15.61 2.17 -10.58
CA ALA A 52 -15.46 2.56 -9.17
C ALA A 52 -14.01 2.79 -8.81
N SER A 53 -13.82 3.45 -7.68
CA SER A 53 -12.49 3.61 -7.10
C SER A 53 -12.60 3.54 -5.58
N VAL A 54 -11.52 3.08 -4.95
CA VAL A 54 -11.43 3.04 -3.49
C VAL A 54 -10.06 3.53 -3.06
N SER A 55 -10.03 4.13 -1.87
CA SER A 55 -8.80 4.73 -1.32
C SER A 55 -8.05 3.76 -0.43
N PHE A 56 -6.73 3.80 -0.52
CA PHE A 56 -5.84 2.96 0.26
C PHE A 56 -4.82 3.81 1.00
N PHE A 57 -4.33 3.28 2.09
CA PHE A 57 -3.43 3.98 2.98
C PHE A 57 -2.39 3.00 3.54
N MET A 58 -1.15 3.43 3.61
CA MET A 58 -0.10 2.64 4.26
C MET A 58 1.04 3.55 4.72
N SER A 59 1.91 2.99 5.56
CA SER A 59 3.14 3.66 5.94
C SER A 59 4.15 3.56 4.79
N VAL A 60 4.96 4.60 4.61
CA VAL A 60 6.00 4.58 3.59
C VAL A 60 6.97 3.42 3.81
N PHE A 61 7.12 2.98 5.06
CA PHE A 61 8.02 1.86 5.38
C PHE A 61 7.52 0.52 4.87
N GLN A 62 6.23 0.43 4.54
CA GLN A 62 5.66 -0.79 3.96
C GLN A 62 5.83 -0.84 2.45
N MET A 63 6.20 0.27 1.84
CA MET A 63 6.32 0.34 0.39
C MET A 63 7.68 -0.20 -0.05
N ARG A 64 7.70 -1.45 -0.48
CA ARG A 64 8.92 -2.12 -0.94
C ARG A 64 9.15 -1.88 -2.41
N VAL A 65 8.13 -2.08 -3.21
CA VAL A 65 8.18 -1.81 -4.65
C VAL A 65 7.53 -0.45 -4.86
N PRO A 66 8.25 0.51 -5.50
CA PRO A 66 7.66 1.82 -5.73
C PRO A 66 6.38 1.72 -6.57
N ILE A 67 5.45 2.59 -6.27
CA ILE A 67 4.14 2.64 -6.92
C ILE A 67 4.06 3.89 -7.77
N GLU A 68 3.44 3.77 -8.93
CA GLU A 68 3.27 4.88 -9.86
C GLU A 68 1.87 4.81 -10.44
N ASP A 69 1.28 5.97 -10.72
CA ASP A 69 -0.04 6.02 -11.35
C ASP A 69 -0.01 5.24 -12.66
N GLY A 70 -1.07 4.51 -12.91
CA GLY A 70 -1.19 3.68 -14.11
C GLY A 70 -0.78 2.24 -13.93
N MET A 71 -0.08 1.92 -12.84
CA MET A 71 0.27 0.54 -12.54
C MET A 71 -0.96 -0.24 -12.09
N LYS A 72 -1.01 -1.51 -12.44
CA LYS A 72 -2.06 -2.39 -11.98
C LYS A 72 -1.54 -3.18 -10.80
N LEU A 73 -2.24 -3.08 -9.68
CA LEU A 73 -1.82 -3.73 -8.43
C LEU A 73 -2.88 -4.68 -7.91
N MET A 74 -2.41 -5.71 -7.22
CA MET A 74 -3.24 -6.55 -6.37
C MET A 74 -2.89 -6.18 -4.94
N VAL A 75 -3.85 -5.70 -4.19
CA VAL A 75 -3.64 -5.20 -2.84
C VAL A 75 -4.47 -6.00 -1.85
N VAL A 76 -3.82 -6.48 -0.79
CA VAL A 76 -4.51 -7.10 0.34
C VAL A 76 -4.62 -6.03 1.41
N ALA A 77 -5.84 -5.73 1.82
CA ALA A 77 -6.08 -4.61 2.73
C ALA A 77 -7.27 -4.87 3.64
N SER A 78 -7.34 -4.11 4.71
CA SER A 78 -8.44 -4.17 5.68
C SER A 78 -9.22 -2.86 5.64
N PRO A 79 -10.54 -2.91 5.50
CA PRO A 79 -11.35 -1.69 5.48
C PRO A 79 -11.45 -1.08 6.86
N LYS A 80 -11.51 0.25 6.90
CA LYS A 80 -11.63 0.97 8.15
C LYS A 80 -12.29 2.33 7.94
N LEU A 81 -13.16 2.69 8.87
CA LEU A 81 -13.73 4.03 8.95
C LEU A 81 -12.98 4.78 10.06
N SER A 82 -12.36 5.91 9.71
CA SER A 82 -11.60 6.68 10.68
C SER A 82 -12.52 7.46 11.60
N THR A 83 -11.98 7.92 12.73
CA THR A 83 -12.75 8.74 13.67
C THR A 83 -13.16 10.08 13.07
N LYS A 84 -12.54 10.48 11.98
CA LYS A 84 -12.89 11.71 11.26
C LYS A 84 -13.88 11.48 10.12
N GLY A 85 -14.38 10.27 9.98
CA GLY A 85 -15.39 9.95 8.99
C GLY A 85 -14.88 9.56 7.62
N TYR A 86 -13.58 9.33 7.48
CA TYR A 86 -13.01 8.91 6.20
C TYR A 86 -12.94 7.40 6.11
N PHE A 87 -13.43 6.87 5.01
CA PHE A 87 -13.35 5.45 4.75
C PHE A 87 -12.12 5.16 3.89
N SER A 88 -11.33 4.18 4.28
CA SER A 88 -10.16 3.77 3.51
C SER A 88 -9.82 2.32 3.82
N LEU A 89 -8.94 1.76 3.01
CA LEU A 89 -8.43 0.42 3.25
C LEU A 89 -6.97 0.53 3.64
N THR A 90 -6.63 -0.09 4.78
CA THR A 90 -5.26 -0.12 5.26
C THR A 90 -4.55 -1.26 4.56
N VAL A 91 -3.50 -0.95 3.83
CA VAL A 91 -2.75 -1.93 3.04
C VAL A 91 -1.98 -2.87 3.95
N ARG A 92 -2.11 -4.17 3.72
CA ARG A 92 -1.31 -5.18 4.40
C ARG A 92 -0.18 -5.67 3.51
N SER A 93 -0.47 -5.86 2.23
CA SER A 93 0.54 -6.22 1.25
C SER A 93 0.02 -5.85 -0.14
N TYR A 94 0.93 -5.79 -1.08
CA TYR A 94 0.55 -5.50 -2.46
C TYR A 94 1.62 -6.03 -3.41
N LYS A 95 1.24 -6.22 -4.66
CA LYS A 95 2.20 -6.56 -5.70
C LYS A 95 1.67 -6.09 -7.05
N PRO A 96 2.57 -5.74 -7.98
CA PRO A 96 2.13 -5.43 -9.33
C PRO A 96 1.62 -6.70 -10.01
N VAL A 97 0.61 -6.55 -10.85
CA VAL A 97 0.05 -7.65 -11.63
C VAL A 97 -0.01 -7.24 -13.09
N GLY A 98 0.06 -8.24 -13.97
CA GLY A 98 0.14 -7.96 -15.39
C GLY A 98 1.58 -7.70 -15.79
N GLU A 99 1.93 -8.11 -17.00
CA GLU A 99 3.30 -8.08 -17.48
C GLU A 99 3.91 -6.67 -17.44
N GLY A 100 3.16 -5.69 -17.93
CA GLY A 100 3.64 -4.31 -17.97
C GLY A 100 3.88 -3.72 -16.57
N SER A 101 2.97 -3.98 -15.64
CA SER A 101 3.10 -3.44 -14.28
C SER A 101 4.21 -4.14 -13.51
N ILE A 102 4.40 -5.43 -13.71
CA ILE A 102 5.50 -6.17 -13.08
C ILE A 102 6.83 -5.62 -13.57
N LYS A 103 6.95 -5.41 -14.87
CA LYS A 103 8.17 -4.84 -15.46
C LYS A 103 8.43 -3.44 -14.92
N LYS A 104 7.39 -2.61 -14.88
CA LYS A 104 7.52 -1.24 -14.37
C LYS A 104 7.94 -1.22 -12.92
N GLY A 105 7.34 -2.08 -12.11
CA GLY A 105 7.69 -2.19 -10.69
C GLY A 105 9.14 -2.59 -10.50
N PHE A 106 9.62 -3.54 -11.31
CA PHE A 106 11.00 -3.96 -11.27
C PHE A 106 11.95 -2.82 -11.63
N GLU A 107 11.63 -2.06 -12.69
CA GLU A 107 12.44 -0.94 -13.12
C GLU A 107 12.50 0.16 -12.06
N LEU A 108 11.37 0.46 -11.44
CA LEU A 108 11.31 1.47 -10.38
C LEU A 108 12.10 1.04 -9.17
N LEU A 109 12.02 -0.23 -8.81
CA LEU A 109 12.76 -0.75 -7.68
C LEU A 109 14.26 -0.70 -7.93
N LYS A 110 14.67 -1.06 -9.13
CA LYS A 110 16.09 -1.01 -9.50
C LYS A 110 16.61 0.41 -9.42
N ALA A 111 15.87 1.38 -9.95
CA ALA A 111 16.26 2.78 -9.90
C ALA A 111 16.35 3.28 -8.45
N LYS A 112 15.44 2.86 -7.61
CA LYS A 112 15.45 3.24 -6.20
C LYS A 112 16.70 2.69 -5.50
N LEU A 113 17.04 1.44 -5.74
CA LEU A 113 18.22 0.84 -5.12
C LEU A 113 19.50 1.49 -5.60
N GLU A 114 19.58 1.83 -6.88
CA GLU A 114 20.73 2.52 -7.41
C GLU A 114 20.87 3.93 -6.81
N ALA A 115 19.75 4.63 -6.66
CA ALA A 115 19.75 5.97 -6.07
C ALA A 115 20.16 5.93 -4.61
N GLU A 116 19.88 4.84 -3.92
CA GLU A 116 20.29 4.68 -2.52
C GLU A 116 21.73 4.22 -2.37
N GLY A 117 22.41 3.95 -3.49
CA GLY A 117 23.79 3.54 -3.45
C GLY A 117 24.02 2.11 -2.98
N LEU A 118 22.99 1.28 -3.03
CA LEU A 118 23.11 -0.10 -2.56
C LEU A 118 23.98 -0.96 -3.46
N PHE A 119 24.25 -0.49 -4.65
CA PHE A 119 25.15 -1.18 -5.57
C PHE A 119 26.52 -0.51 -5.67
N ALA A 120 26.79 0.45 -4.80
CA ALA A 120 28.06 1.13 -4.82
C ALA A 120 29.18 0.18 -4.42
N PRO A 121 30.28 0.13 -5.16
CA PRO A 121 31.35 -0.81 -4.87
C PRO A 121 32.01 -0.58 -3.51
N ALA A 122 31.91 0.56 -2.97
CA ALA A 122 32.50 0.86 -1.67
C ALA A 122 31.86 0.11 -0.52
N ARG A 123 30.87 -0.54 -0.80
CA ARG A 123 30.23 -1.34 0.26
C ARG A 123 30.60 -2.78 0.23
N LYS A 124 30.95 -2.51 -0.31
CA LYS A 124 30.77 -3.09 -0.31
C LYS A 124 30.84 -3.74 0.22
N ARG A 125 31.06 -4.17 0.02
CA ARG A 125 31.01 -4.33 0.61
C ARG A 125 30.64 -4.79 1.05
N ALA A 126 30.95 -5.32 0.86
CA ALA A 126 30.44 -5.46 1.53
C ALA A 126 30.06 -6.17 1.64
N LEU A 127 30.42 -6.76 1.40
CA LEU A 127 29.90 -7.14 1.79
C LEU A 127 29.76 -7.71 1.85
N PRO A 128 30.16 -8.36 1.91
CA PRO A 128 29.90 -8.68 2.20
C PRO A 128 29.95 -9.18 2.08
N ARG A 129 30.16 -9.91 2.00
CA ARG A 129 30.06 -10.06 2.19
C ARG A 129 30.29 -10.30 2.25
N VAL A 130 30.94 -11.09 1.88
CA VAL A 130 31.12 -10.88 2.21
C VAL A 130 31.61 -10.98 2.21
N PRO A 131 32.04 -11.67 2.33
CA PRO A 131 32.32 -11.46 2.61
C PRO A 131 32.69 -11.44 2.39
N ALA A 132 32.75 -12.40 2.18
CA ALA A 132 32.80 -11.93 2.38
C ALA A 132 33.12 -11.74 2.21
N TYR A 133 33.82 -12.09 2.04
CA TYR A 133 33.83 -11.54 2.22
C TYR A 133 34.07 -11.34 2.25
N VAL A 134 33.70 -12.34 2.02
CA VAL A 134 33.64 -11.70 2.50
C VAL A 134 33.66 -11.34 2.47
N GLY A 135 33.94 -12.07 2.30
CA GLY A 135 33.50 -11.43 2.65
C GLY A 135 33.51 -11.10 2.57
#